data_92f0df83458dfa23c572d2e686b483fe
#
_entry.id   92f0df83458dfa23c572d2e686b483fe
#
_cell.length_a   1.000
_cell.length_b   1.000
_cell.length_c   1.000
_cell.angle_alpha   90.00
_cell.angle_beta   90.00
_cell.angle_gamma   90.00
#
_symmetry.space_group_name_H-M   'P 1'
#
loop_
_entity.id
_entity.type
_entity.pdbx_description
1 polymer ?
#
loop_
_entity_poly.entity_id
_entity_poly.type
_entity_poly.pdbx_seq_one_letter_code
_entity_poly.pdbx_strand_id
1 'polypeptide(L)'
;MLKSKNTLQIERTMIRMEFKTEVLSAAEEKNIEKAAALLQKGELVALPTETVYGIAADARNGEAVKKIFVAKGRPQDNPLIVHVTGPEMLPGLVSEVPERAQLLMAAFCPGPLTIIMPRGPEVAAECCAGLDTVGIRMPSHPVVQAIIRQSGCAFAAPSANLSGKPSPTNAQDVFTDMDGRLPLILDGGECAVGVESTVISVVGEKPTLFRPGHITLEELERALGEEVEVSKAILEKLPEGAVVRSPGMKYKHYAPKADVTLLEGSFEQFKACLLYTSDAADD
;
A
#
# COMPACT_ATOMS: atom_id res chain seq x y z
N MET A 1 -2.26 -25.83 30.14
CA MET A 1 -2.24 -24.55 29.40
C MET A 1 -1.02 -24.43 28.49
N LEU A 2 -0.68 -25.48 27.70
CA LEU A 2 0.55 -25.59 26.89
C LEU A 2 0.28 -25.91 25.40
N LYS A 3 -0.99 -25.79 24.93
CA LYS A 3 -1.38 -26.09 23.55
C LYS A 3 -1.34 -24.91 22.56
N SER A 4 -1.15 -23.65 23.01
CA SER A 4 -1.32 -22.50 22.12
C SER A 4 -0.08 -22.10 21.31
N LYS A 5 1.13 -22.43 21.76
CA LYS A 5 2.37 -22.04 21.02
C LYS A 5 2.72 -22.99 19.86
N ASN A 6 2.44 -24.29 20.01
CA ASN A 6 2.70 -25.26 18.94
C ASN A 6 1.68 -25.20 17.79
N THR A 7 0.41 -24.88 18.07
CA THR A 7 -0.62 -24.73 17.04
C THR A 7 -0.34 -23.54 16.13
N LEU A 8 0.06 -22.37 16.70
CA LEU A 8 0.46 -21.19 15.95
C LEU A 8 1.75 -21.38 15.12
N GLN A 9 2.65 -22.24 15.58
CA GLN A 9 3.89 -22.54 14.87
C GLN A 9 3.66 -23.54 13.73
N ILE A 10 2.72 -24.46 13.90
CA ILE A 10 2.29 -25.41 12.86
C ILE A 10 1.46 -24.68 11.78
N GLU A 11 0.55 -23.76 12.15
CA GLU A 11 -0.19 -22.92 11.20
C GLU A 11 0.73 -21.98 10.41
N ARG A 12 1.79 -21.43 11.01
CA ARG A 12 2.82 -20.65 10.30
C ARG A 12 3.64 -21.47 9.31
N THR A 13 3.76 -22.77 9.48
CA THR A 13 4.51 -23.68 8.59
C THR A 13 3.68 -24.22 7.44
N MET A 14 2.34 -24.21 7.52
CA MET A 14 1.45 -24.84 6.56
C MET A 14 0.92 -23.96 5.42
N ILE A 15 1.30 -22.66 5.35
CA ILE A 15 0.86 -21.77 4.27
C ILE A 15 2.07 -21.36 3.39
N ARG A 16 2.82 -22.36 2.93
CA ARG A 16 3.65 -22.21 1.75
C ARG A 16 2.81 -22.71 0.58
N MET A 17 2.12 -21.80 -0.09
CA MET A 17 1.61 -22.10 -1.43
C MET A 17 2.85 -22.37 -2.27
N GLU A 18 3.04 -23.62 -2.75
CA GLU A 18 4.22 -24.01 -3.52
C GLU A 18 4.15 -23.41 -4.93
N PHE A 19 4.25 -22.10 -5.04
CA PHE A 19 4.49 -21.47 -6.33
C PHE A 19 6.02 -21.45 -6.58
N LYS A 20 6.42 -21.78 -7.79
CA LYS A 20 7.70 -21.30 -8.32
C LYS A 20 7.46 -19.88 -8.78
N THR A 21 7.79 -18.89 -7.95
CA THR A 21 7.62 -17.48 -8.30
C THR A 21 8.50 -17.11 -9.49
N GLU A 22 7.88 -16.65 -10.58
CA GLU A 22 8.59 -16.13 -11.73
C GLU A 22 8.85 -14.63 -11.57
N VAL A 23 10.04 -14.15 -11.97
CA VAL A 23 10.34 -12.72 -12.11
C VAL A 23 10.50 -12.45 -13.59
N LEU A 24 9.64 -11.60 -14.17
CA LEU A 24 9.62 -11.28 -15.57
C LEU A 24 9.74 -9.77 -15.79
N SER A 25 10.46 -9.37 -16.83
CA SER A 25 10.58 -7.96 -17.21
C SER A 25 9.24 -7.38 -17.66
N ALA A 26 8.85 -6.24 -17.12
CA ALA A 26 7.67 -5.49 -17.54
C ALA A 26 7.87 -4.75 -18.89
N ALA A 27 9.08 -4.74 -19.44
CA ALA A 27 9.35 -4.18 -20.77
C ALA A 27 8.79 -5.03 -21.93
N GLU A 28 8.45 -6.30 -21.66
CA GLU A 28 7.91 -7.22 -22.64
C GLU A 28 6.37 -7.28 -22.55
N GLU A 29 5.67 -6.90 -23.60
CA GLU A 29 4.19 -6.85 -23.65
C GLU A 29 3.54 -8.20 -23.28
N LYS A 30 4.10 -9.32 -23.75
CA LYS A 30 3.63 -10.68 -23.40
C LYS A 30 3.60 -10.94 -21.89
N ASN A 31 4.50 -10.30 -21.11
CA ASN A 31 4.56 -10.46 -19.66
C ASN A 31 3.46 -9.63 -18.97
N ILE A 32 3.10 -8.48 -19.54
CA ILE A 32 1.94 -7.67 -19.12
C ILE A 32 0.64 -8.45 -19.38
N GLU A 33 0.51 -9.07 -20.57
CA GLU A 33 -0.62 -9.93 -20.91
C GLU A 33 -0.74 -11.13 -19.97
N LYS A 34 0.39 -11.78 -19.63
CA LYS A 34 0.43 -12.89 -18.66
C LYS A 34 -0.04 -12.44 -17.28
N ALA A 35 0.41 -11.27 -16.81
CA ALA A 35 -0.01 -10.71 -15.54
C ALA A 35 -1.51 -10.41 -15.50
N ALA A 36 -2.05 -9.79 -16.55
CA ALA A 36 -3.47 -9.50 -16.69
C ALA A 36 -4.32 -10.80 -16.67
N ALA A 37 -3.88 -11.83 -17.39
CA ALA A 37 -4.56 -13.12 -17.43
C ALA A 37 -4.54 -13.85 -16.06
N LEU A 38 -3.47 -13.72 -15.27
CA LEU A 38 -3.41 -14.27 -13.91
C LEU A 38 -4.41 -13.56 -12.99
N LEU A 39 -4.48 -12.24 -13.05
CA LEU A 39 -5.41 -11.45 -12.24
C LEU A 39 -6.87 -11.73 -12.58
N GLN A 40 -7.20 -11.91 -13.88
CA GLN A 40 -8.53 -12.33 -14.32
C GLN A 40 -8.93 -13.72 -13.80
N LYS A 41 -7.95 -14.60 -13.57
CA LYS A 41 -8.16 -15.94 -12.97
C LYS A 41 -8.24 -15.89 -11.43
N GLY A 42 -8.14 -14.71 -10.82
CA GLY A 42 -8.14 -14.54 -9.37
C GLY A 42 -6.83 -14.97 -8.72
N GLU A 43 -5.70 -14.94 -9.47
CA GLU A 43 -4.37 -15.16 -8.94
C GLU A 43 -3.71 -13.83 -8.55
N LEU A 44 -2.61 -13.91 -7.78
CA LEU A 44 -1.84 -12.74 -7.34
C LEU A 44 -0.72 -12.40 -8.33
N VAL A 45 -0.44 -11.11 -8.48
CA VAL A 45 0.75 -10.62 -9.18
C VAL A 45 1.37 -9.47 -8.39
N ALA A 46 2.69 -9.48 -8.22
CA ALA A 46 3.39 -8.31 -7.70
C ALA A 46 3.77 -7.37 -8.85
N LEU A 47 3.46 -6.08 -8.68
CA LEU A 47 3.53 -5.03 -9.70
C LEU A 47 4.31 -3.82 -9.20
N PRO A 48 5.09 -3.15 -10.09
CA PRO A 48 5.68 -1.86 -9.78
C PRO A 48 4.60 -0.76 -9.77
N THR A 49 4.74 0.19 -8.84
CA THR A 49 4.07 1.49 -8.92
C THR A 49 5.11 2.59 -8.78
N GLU A 50 4.71 3.85 -8.93
CA GLU A 50 5.62 4.99 -8.70
C GLU A 50 6.02 5.11 -7.22
N THR A 51 5.22 4.57 -6.28
CA THR A 51 5.49 4.63 -4.84
C THR A 51 6.29 3.43 -4.35
N VAL A 52 5.68 2.26 -4.31
CA VAL A 52 6.28 0.99 -3.87
C VAL A 52 5.68 -0.15 -4.71
N TYR A 53 6.31 -1.32 -4.73
CA TYR A 53 5.71 -2.51 -5.32
C TYR A 53 4.49 -2.97 -4.52
N GLY A 54 3.42 -3.34 -5.23
CA GLY A 54 2.17 -3.84 -4.64
C GLY A 54 1.85 -5.28 -5.04
N ILE A 55 1.16 -6.03 -4.19
CA ILE A 55 0.56 -7.32 -4.55
C ILE A 55 -0.87 -7.06 -4.99
N ALA A 56 -1.16 -7.30 -6.27
CA ALA A 56 -2.47 -7.08 -6.86
C ALA A 56 -3.34 -8.33 -6.84
N ALA A 57 -4.63 -8.13 -6.56
CA ALA A 57 -5.74 -9.06 -6.80
C ALA A 57 -6.97 -8.27 -7.25
N ASP A 58 -7.89 -8.89 -7.98
CA ASP A 58 -9.16 -8.25 -8.33
C ASP A 58 -9.96 -7.87 -7.07
N ALA A 59 -10.21 -6.57 -6.90
CA ALA A 59 -10.91 -6.02 -5.74
C ALA A 59 -12.38 -6.42 -5.64
N ARG A 60 -12.97 -6.94 -6.72
CA ARG A 60 -14.33 -7.46 -6.76
C ARG A 60 -14.40 -8.94 -6.34
N ASN A 61 -13.27 -9.63 -6.35
CA ASN A 61 -13.17 -11.06 -6.03
C ASN A 61 -12.65 -11.27 -4.60
N GLY A 62 -13.55 -11.50 -3.64
CA GLY A 62 -13.18 -11.70 -2.23
C GLY A 62 -12.22 -12.87 -2.00
N GLU A 63 -12.33 -13.96 -2.77
CA GLU A 63 -11.40 -15.10 -2.65
C GLU A 63 -9.99 -14.73 -3.15
N ALA A 64 -9.88 -13.95 -4.21
CA ALA A 64 -8.59 -13.43 -4.67
C ALA A 64 -7.97 -12.46 -3.64
N VAL A 65 -8.78 -11.59 -3.03
CA VAL A 65 -8.34 -10.66 -1.98
C VAL A 65 -7.84 -11.42 -0.74
N LYS A 66 -8.49 -12.50 -0.32
CA LYS A 66 -8.03 -13.35 0.80
C LYS A 66 -6.63 -13.92 0.56
N LYS A 67 -6.29 -14.27 -0.67
CA LYS A 67 -4.94 -14.74 -1.03
C LYS A 67 -3.86 -13.70 -0.70
N ILE A 68 -4.14 -12.39 -0.81
CA ILE A 68 -3.21 -11.31 -0.42
C ILE A 68 -2.83 -11.44 1.05
N PHE A 69 -3.82 -11.60 1.93
CA PHE A 69 -3.57 -11.69 3.37
C PHE A 69 -2.77 -12.95 3.72
N VAL A 70 -3.06 -14.06 3.05
CA VAL A 70 -2.32 -15.33 3.19
C VAL A 70 -0.87 -15.15 2.73
N ALA A 71 -0.63 -14.60 1.54
CA ALA A 71 0.70 -14.38 1.00
C ALA A 71 1.56 -13.49 1.89
N LYS A 72 0.97 -12.42 2.46
CA LYS A 72 1.64 -11.47 3.37
C LYS A 72 1.80 -11.98 4.80
N GLY A 73 1.09 -13.04 5.21
CA GLY A 73 0.97 -13.41 6.61
C GLY A 73 0.33 -12.30 7.46
N ARG A 74 -0.67 -11.60 6.91
CA ARG A 74 -1.32 -10.42 7.51
C ARG A 74 -2.74 -10.75 7.95
N PRO A 75 -3.19 -10.30 9.15
CA PRO A 75 -4.61 -10.37 9.54
C PRO A 75 -5.49 -9.54 8.61
N GLN A 76 -6.76 -9.96 8.45
CA GLN A 76 -7.75 -9.26 7.59
C GLN A 76 -8.44 -8.08 8.31
N ASP A 77 -7.77 -7.44 9.23
CA ASP A 77 -8.29 -6.37 10.09
C ASP A 77 -7.81 -4.97 9.70
N ASN A 78 -7.23 -4.84 8.51
CA ASN A 78 -6.67 -3.59 8.01
C ASN A 78 -7.04 -3.44 6.52
N PRO A 79 -7.76 -2.38 6.12
CA PRO A 79 -8.28 -2.23 4.77
C PRO A 79 -7.17 -2.19 3.71
N LEU A 80 -7.53 -2.49 2.48
CA LEU A 80 -6.66 -2.42 1.31
C LEU A 80 -7.04 -1.21 0.44
N ILE A 81 -6.07 -0.73 -0.35
CA ILE A 81 -6.29 0.34 -1.32
C ILE A 81 -6.64 -0.29 -2.67
N VAL A 82 -7.69 0.22 -3.31
CA VAL A 82 -8.13 -0.21 -4.63
C VAL A 82 -7.52 0.70 -5.70
N HIS A 83 -6.82 0.10 -6.65
CA HIS A 83 -6.14 0.79 -7.74
C HIS A 83 -7.00 0.74 -9.01
N VAL A 84 -7.13 1.89 -9.67
CA VAL A 84 -7.91 2.08 -10.91
C VAL A 84 -7.10 2.92 -11.92
N THR A 85 -7.53 2.96 -13.18
CA THR A 85 -6.88 3.79 -14.21
C THR A 85 -7.42 5.20 -14.29
N GLY A 86 -8.68 5.40 -13.91
CA GLY A 86 -9.32 6.71 -14.00
C GLY A 86 -10.71 6.73 -13.37
N PRO A 87 -11.38 7.90 -13.41
CA PRO A 87 -12.72 8.08 -12.85
C PRO A 87 -13.78 7.18 -13.49
N GLU A 88 -13.58 6.73 -14.72
CA GLU A 88 -14.46 5.82 -15.46
C GLU A 88 -14.66 4.45 -14.78
N MET A 89 -13.71 4.05 -13.93
CA MET A 89 -13.78 2.80 -13.18
C MET A 89 -14.46 2.93 -11.81
N LEU A 90 -14.77 4.15 -11.36
CA LEU A 90 -15.36 4.40 -10.03
C LEU A 90 -16.79 3.88 -9.85
N PRO A 91 -17.67 3.90 -10.88
CA PRO A 91 -19.03 3.34 -10.74
C PRO A 91 -19.00 1.90 -10.20
N GLY A 92 -19.79 1.64 -9.16
CA GLY A 92 -19.83 0.36 -8.45
C GLY A 92 -18.72 0.15 -7.40
N LEU A 93 -17.55 0.78 -7.53
CA LEU A 93 -16.49 0.74 -6.52
C LEU A 93 -16.72 1.74 -5.39
N VAL A 94 -17.30 2.89 -5.70
CA VAL A 94 -17.74 3.89 -4.72
C VAL A 94 -19.24 4.14 -4.91
N SER A 95 -19.95 4.46 -3.83
CA SER A 95 -21.39 4.78 -3.90
C SER A 95 -21.63 6.21 -4.36
N GLU A 96 -20.65 7.09 -4.11
CA GLU A 96 -20.64 8.48 -4.57
C GLU A 96 -19.22 8.99 -4.72
N VAL A 97 -19.01 10.02 -5.54
CA VAL A 97 -17.75 10.75 -5.68
C VAL A 97 -17.95 12.17 -5.14
N PRO A 98 -17.61 12.46 -3.87
CA PRO A 98 -17.75 13.77 -3.29
C PRO A 98 -16.98 14.85 -4.08
N GLU A 99 -17.41 16.11 -4.02
CA GLU A 99 -16.75 17.23 -4.68
C GLU A 99 -15.26 17.35 -4.27
N ARG A 100 -14.97 17.18 -2.97
CA ARG A 100 -13.60 17.13 -2.45
C ARG A 100 -12.74 16.05 -3.16
N ALA A 101 -13.31 14.89 -3.44
CA ALA A 101 -12.60 13.84 -4.18
C ALA A 101 -12.32 14.26 -5.62
N GLN A 102 -13.27 14.94 -6.28
CA GLN A 102 -13.09 15.44 -7.64
C GLN A 102 -11.97 16.48 -7.72
N LEU A 103 -11.90 17.42 -6.77
CA LEU A 103 -10.84 18.41 -6.68
C LEU A 103 -9.45 17.75 -6.49
N LEU A 104 -9.36 16.79 -5.57
CA LEU A 104 -8.12 16.06 -5.32
C LEU A 104 -7.69 15.21 -6.51
N MET A 105 -8.64 14.53 -7.18
CA MET A 105 -8.35 13.78 -8.39
C MET A 105 -7.84 14.68 -9.52
N ALA A 106 -8.45 15.83 -9.71
CA ALA A 106 -8.03 16.79 -10.74
C ALA A 106 -6.62 17.35 -10.48
N ALA A 107 -6.23 17.50 -9.20
CA ALA A 107 -4.93 18.05 -8.84
C ALA A 107 -3.79 17.01 -8.84
N PHE A 108 -4.07 15.76 -8.44
CA PHE A 108 -3.02 14.79 -8.08
C PHE A 108 -3.14 13.42 -8.77
N CYS A 109 -4.15 13.18 -9.60
CA CYS A 109 -4.30 11.88 -10.27
C CYS A 109 -4.06 12.00 -11.78
N PRO A 110 -3.34 11.02 -12.36
CA PRO A 110 -2.74 9.85 -11.71
C PRO A 110 -1.51 10.21 -10.87
N GLY A 111 -1.35 9.57 -9.70
CA GLY A 111 -0.24 9.90 -8.81
C GLY A 111 -0.31 9.22 -7.43
N PRO A 112 0.58 9.66 -6.52
CA PRO A 112 0.80 9.01 -5.22
C PRO A 112 -0.22 9.45 -4.15
N LEU A 113 -1.50 9.61 -4.54
CA LEU A 113 -2.60 9.96 -3.64
C LEU A 113 -3.61 8.82 -3.54
N THR A 114 -4.05 8.51 -2.32
CA THR A 114 -5.18 7.63 -2.03
C THR A 114 -6.29 8.44 -1.38
N ILE A 115 -7.49 8.38 -1.95
CA ILE A 115 -8.68 9.09 -1.47
C ILE A 115 -9.67 8.08 -0.91
N ILE A 116 -10.00 8.21 0.38
CA ILE A 116 -11.02 7.38 1.02
C ILE A 116 -12.39 7.99 0.75
N MET A 117 -13.26 7.19 0.14
CA MET A 117 -14.64 7.54 -0.26
C MET A 117 -15.62 6.50 0.26
N PRO A 118 -16.96 6.79 0.24
CA PRO A 118 -17.99 5.80 0.58
C PRO A 118 -17.92 4.60 -0.36
N ARG A 119 -17.93 3.38 0.22
CA ARG A 119 -17.79 2.12 -0.51
C ARG A 119 -19.00 1.85 -1.40
N GLY A 120 -18.75 1.42 -2.63
CA GLY A 120 -19.76 0.89 -3.53
C GLY A 120 -19.98 -0.62 -3.35
N PRO A 121 -21.05 -1.16 -3.95
CA PRO A 121 -21.48 -2.55 -3.76
C PRO A 121 -20.55 -3.58 -4.40
N GLU A 122 -19.73 -3.20 -5.38
CA GLU A 122 -18.88 -4.14 -6.11
C GLU A 122 -17.53 -4.43 -5.42
N VAL A 123 -17.15 -3.62 -4.43
CA VAL A 123 -15.91 -3.88 -3.67
C VAL A 123 -16.15 -5.02 -2.69
N ALA A 124 -15.33 -6.07 -2.80
CA ALA A 124 -15.36 -7.20 -1.88
C ALA A 124 -15.17 -6.74 -0.42
N ALA A 125 -15.95 -7.31 0.51
CA ALA A 125 -15.92 -6.95 1.92
C ALA A 125 -14.52 -7.11 2.53
N GLU A 126 -13.76 -8.07 2.05
CA GLU A 126 -12.38 -8.35 2.45
C GLU A 126 -11.42 -7.19 2.18
N CYS A 127 -11.70 -6.33 1.20
CA CYS A 127 -10.90 -5.12 0.95
C CYS A 127 -11.06 -4.06 2.04
N CYS A 128 -12.22 -4.02 2.70
CA CYS A 128 -12.62 -2.89 3.53
C CYS A 128 -12.49 -3.15 5.03
N ALA A 129 -12.13 -4.36 5.46
CA ALA A 129 -12.00 -4.72 6.89
C ALA A 129 -13.24 -4.36 7.73
N GLY A 130 -14.45 -4.51 7.14
CA GLY A 130 -15.73 -4.19 7.79
C GLY A 130 -16.14 -2.71 7.76
N LEU A 131 -15.37 -1.85 7.08
CA LEU A 131 -15.72 -0.44 6.92
C LEU A 131 -16.72 -0.23 5.76
N ASP A 132 -17.47 0.84 5.85
CA ASP A 132 -18.36 1.38 4.81
C ASP A 132 -17.64 2.34 3.84
N THR A 133 -16.32 2.38 3.91
CA THR A 133 -15.45 3.21 3.09
C THR A 133 -14.40 2.38 2.36
N VAL A 134 -13.88 2.91 1.25
CA VAL A 134 -12.79 2.32 0.46
C VAL A 134 -11.78 3.39 0.06
N GLY A 135 -10.49 3.06 0.14
CA GLY A 135 -9.42 3.90 -0.39
C GLY A 135 -9.22 3.61 -1.88
N ILE A 136 -9.36 4.63 -2.73
CA ILE A 136 -9.14 4.56 -4.18
C ILE A 136 -7.84 5.30 -4.51
N ARG A 137 -7.05 4.70 -5.41
CA ARG A 137 -5.83 5.29 -5.94
C ARG A 137 -5.77 5.12 -7.46
N MET A 138 -5.24 6.13 -8.15
CA MET A 138 -4.93 6.09 -9.57
C MET A 138 -3.40 6.19 -9.74
N PRO A 139 -2.65 5.06 -9.71
CA PRO A 139 -1.19 5.11 -9.79
C PRO A 139 -0.73 5.64 -11.16
N SER A 140 0.38 6.38 -11.20
CA SER A 140 0.91 6.95 -12.44
C SER A 140 1.82 6.00 -13.22
N HIS A 141 2.25 4.87 -12.63
CA HIS A 141 3.18 3.95 -13.26
C HIS A 141 2.57 3.26 -14.49
N PRO A 142 3.22 3.31 -15.70
CA PRO A 142 2.62 2.84 -16.94
C PRO A 142 2.30 1.33 -16.94
N VAL A 143 3.12 0.51 -16.28
CA VAL A 143 2.92 -0.94 -16.22
C VAL A 143 1.62 -1.29 -15.49
N VAL A 144 1.39 -0.76 -14.28
CA VAL A 144 0.15 -1.04 -13.54
C VAL A 144 -1.07 -0.52 -14.28
N GLN A 145 -0.96 0.64 -14.92
CA GLN A 145 -2.02 1.21 -15.77
C GLN A 145 -2.36 0.28 -16.94
N ALA A 146 -1.33 -0.27 -17.65
CA ALA A 146 -1.53 -1.19 -18.74
C ALA A 146 -2.24 -2.49 -18.28
N ILE A 147 -1.81 -3.05 -17.15
CA ILE A 147 -2.39 -4.29 -16.62
C ILE A 147 -3.84 -4.10 -16.18
N ILE A 148 -4.18 -2.98 -15.52
CA ILE A 148 -5.57 -2.66 -15.16
C ILE A 148 -6.44 -2.58 -16.43
N ARG A 149 -5.97 -1.88 -17.48
CA ARG A 149 -6.73 -1.79 -18.74
C ARG A 149 -6.90 -3.13 -19.44
N GLN A 150 -5.85 -3.96 -19.49
CA GLN A 150 -5.91 -5.27 -20.15
C GLN A 150 -6.74 -6.28 -19.38
N SER A 151 -6.65 -6.29 -18.06
CA SER A 151 -7.43 -7.23 -17.23
C SER A 151 -8.90 -6.79 -17.07
N GLY A 152 -9.18 -5.49 -17.15
CA GLY A 152 -10.48 -4.91 -16.80
C GLY A 152 -10.77 -4.93 -15.29
N CYS A 153 -9.80 -5.34 -14.47
CA CYS A 153 -9.97 -5.46 -13.02
C CYS A 153 -9.50 -4.20 -12.29
N ALA A 154 -10.24 -3.75 -11.30
CA ALA A 154 -9.72 -2.87 -10.26
C ALA A 154 -8.92 -3.70 -9.25
N PHE A 155 -7.74 -3.25 -8.83
CA PHE A 155 -6.85 -4.07 -8.00
C PHE A 155 -6.86 -3.66 -6.54
N ALA A 156 -7.19 -4.58 -5.63
CA ALA A 156 -6.78 -4.46 -4.24
C ALA A 156 -5.26 -4.69 -4.17
N ALA A 157 -4.48 -3.68 -3.76
CA ALA A 157 -3.03 -3.77 -3.82
C ALA A 157 -2.33 -3.14 -2.59
N PRO A 158 -2.05 -3.89 -1.53
CA PRO A 158 -1.09 -3.49 -0.50
C PRO A 158 0.37 -3.64 -1.00
N SER A 159 1.33 -3.10 -0.26
CA SER A 159 2.76 -3.27 -0.54
C SER A 159 3.20 -4.74 -0.60
N ALA A 160 4.18 -5.06 -1.45
CA ALA A 160 4.60 -6.43 -1.78
C ALA A 160 5.67 -7.01 -0.83
N ASN A 161 5.51 -6.80 0.49
CA ASN A 161 6.37 -7.30 1.56
C ASN A 161 5.62 -8.24 2.52
N LEU A 162 6.34 -9.05 3.26
CA LEU A 162 5.80 -9.71 4.45
C LEU A 162 5.36 -8.67 5.49
N SER A 163 4.27 -8.96 6.20
CA SER A 163 3.74 -8.05 7.22
C SER A 163 4.81 -7.69 8.25
N GLY A 164 4.98 -6.38 8.50
CA GLY A 164 5.96 -5.83 9.44
C GLY A 164 7.35 -5.53 8.86
N LYS A 165 7.63 -5.91 7.62
CA LYS A 165 8.85 -5.52 6.90
C LYS A 165 8.68 -4.20 6.14
N PRO A 166 9.77 -3.52 5.74
CA PRO A 166 9.71 -2.37 4.86
C PRO A 166 9.05 -2.68 3.53
N SER A 167 8.40 -1.69 2.94
CA SER A 167 7.80 -1.82 1.60
C SER A 167 8.88 -1.83 0.53
N PRO A 168 8.85 -2.80 -0.41
CA PRO A 168 9.87 -2.94 -1.43
C PRO A 168 9.72 -1.88 -2.53
N THR A 169 10.86 -1.38 -3.01
CA THR A 169 10.96 -0.41 -4.10
C THR A 169 11.54 -0.97 -5.38
N ASN A 170 11.93 -2.26 -5.38
CA ASN A 170 12.43 -2.99 -6.54
C ASN A 170 11.97 -4.45 -6.51
N ALA A 171 12.08 -5.15 -7.65
CA ALA A 171 11.61 -6.53 -7.80
C ALA A 171 12.42 -7.55 -6.99
N GLN A 172 13.72 -7.29 -6.72
CA GLN A 172 14.58 -8.17 -5.96
C GLN A 172 14.17 -8.26 -4.49
N ASP A 173 13.78 -7.12 -3.89
CA ASP A 173 13.27 -7.07 -2.52
C ASP A 173 11.92 -7.76 -2.42
N VAL A 174 11.04 -7.59 -3.44
CA VAL A 174 9.79 -8.34 -3.54
C VAL A 174 10.06 -9.85 -3.57
N PHE A 175 10.99 -10.30 -4.41
CA PHE A 175 11.34 -11.72 -4.52
C PHE A 175 11.84 -12.28 -3.18
N THR A 176 12.69 -11.53 -2.48
CA THR A 176 13.21 -11.93 -1.16
C THR A 176 12.11 -12.22 -0.14
N ASP A 177 11.00 -11.49 -0.19
CA ASP A 177 9.89 -11.63 0.74
C ASP A 177 8.77 -12.57 0.25
N MET A 178 8.55 -12.63 -1.07
CA MET A 178 7.37 -13.24 -1.69
C MET A 178 7.65 -14.50 -2.50
N ASP A 179 8.90 -14.97 -2.59
CA ASP A 179 9.20 -16.24 -3.27
C ASP A 179 8.40 -17.40 -2.67
N GLY A 180 7.79 -18.19 -3.54
CA GLY A 180 6.90 -19.30 -3.19
C GLY A 180 5.52 -18.90 -2.66
N ARG A 181 5.16 -17.58 -2.68
CA ARG A 181 3.90 -17.06 -2.12
C ARG A 181 2.94 -16.51 -3.17
N LEU A 182 3.43 -16.20 -4.34
CA LEU A 182 2.65 -15.73 -5.49
C LEU A 182 3.32 -16.18 -6.80
N PRO A 183 2.56 -16.34 -7.90
CA PRO A 183 3.09 -16.92 -9.13
C PRO A 183 4.01 -15.99 -9.92
N LEU A 184 3.81 -14.67 -9.87
CA LEU A 184 4.49 -13.73 -10.77
C LEU A 184 4.86 -12.41 -10.09
N ILE A 185 6.09 -11.97 -10.31
CA ILE A 185 6.58 -10.61 -10.04
C ILE A 185 6.94 -9.98 -11.39
N LEU A 186 6.35 -8.82 -11.70
CA LEU A 186 6.77 -8.02 -12.84
C LEU A 186 7.83 -7.01 -12.41
N ASP A 187 9.01 -7.13 -13.00
CA ASP A 187 10.10 -6.18 -12.78
C ASP A 187 9.96 -4.98 -13.73
N GLY A 188 9.62 -3.84 -13.18
CA GLY A 188 9.53 -2.54 -13.86
C GLY A 188 10.59 -1.55 -13.41
N GLY A 189 11.65 -2.01 -12.74
CA GLY A 189 12.71 -1.18 -12.18
C GLY A 189 12.41 -0.61 -10.80
N GLU A 190 13.16 0.39 -10.40
CA GLU A 190 13.01 1.05 -9.10
C GLU A 190 11.82 2.03 -9.08
N CYS A 191 11.15 2.12 -7.94
CA CYS A 191 10.07 3.07 -7.73
C CYS A 191 10.61 4.50 -7.63
N ALA A 192 10.02 5.43 -8.38
CA ALA A 192 10.49 6.81 -8.47
C ALA A 192 10.29 7.61 -7.16
N VAL A 193 9.25 7.30 -6.38
CA VAL A 193 8.90 8.01 -5.12
C VAL A 193 9.49 7.30 -3.89
N GLY A 194 9.41 5.98 -3.83
CA GLY A 194 10.04 5.16 -2.79
C GLY A 194 9.37 5.19 -1.41
N VAL A 195 8.26 5.90 -1.25
CA VAL A 195 7.42 5.92 -0.04
C VAL A 195 5.96 5.69 -0.45
N GLU A 196 5.13 5.22 0.47
CA GLU A 196 3.72 4.95 0.19
C GLU A 196 2.94 6.22 -0.15
N SER A 197 1.77 6.03 -0.79
CA SER A 197 0.87 7.12 -1.12
C SER A 197 0.40 7.90 0.11
N THR A 198 0.23 9.21 -0.02
CA THR A 198 -0.55 10.02 0.92
C THR A 198 -1.98 9.48 0.97
N VAL A 199 -2.58 9.36 2.17
CA VAL A 199 -3.95 8.87 2.34
C VAL A 199 -4.80 9.92 3.03
N ILE A 200 -5.83 10.39 2.34
CA ILE A 200 -6.80 11.37 2.84
C ILE A 200 -8.22 10.81 2.78
N SER A 201 -9.02 11.05 3.80
CA SER A 201 -10.47 10.80 3.78
C SER A 201 -11.20 12.08 3.42
N VAL A 202 -12.15 11.97 2.52
CA VAL A 202 -13.10 13.05 2.20
C VAL A 202 -14.49 12.77 2.76
N VAL A 203 -14.62 11.73 3.58
CA VAL A 203 -15.86 11.33 4.26
C VAL A 203 -15.93 12.02 5.62
N GLY A 204 -17.06 12.68 5.90
CA GLY A 204 -17.30 13.41 7.14
C GLY A 204 -17.31 14.93 6.95
N GLU A 205 -17.39 15.66 8.05
CA GLU A 205 -17.51 17.13 8.03
C GLU A 205 -16.25 17.80 7.48
N LYS A 206 -15.06 17.30 7.88
CA LYS A 206 -13.76 17.78 7.42
C LYS A 206 -12.94 16.69 6.74
N PRO A 207 -12.17 17.05 5.71
CA PRO A 207 -11.19 16.12 5.14
C PRO A 207 -10.12 15.80 6.19
N THR A 208 -9.67 14.54 6.24
CA THR A 208 -8.73 14.08 7.27
C THR A 208 -7.57 13.32 6.65
N LEU A 209 -6.34 13.77 6.91
CA LEU A 209 -5.09 13.07 6.55
C LEU A 209 -4.87 11.88 7.48
N PHE A 210 -4.84 10.66 6.93
CA PHE A 210 -4.59 9.42 7.69
C PHE A 210 -3.17 8.89 7.55
N ARG A 211 -2.47 9.22 6.47
CA ARG A 211 -1.08 8.84 6.26
C ARG A 211 -0.38 9.89 5.43
N PRO A 212 0.72 10.49 5.93
CA PRO A 212 1.58 11.36 5.12
C PRO A 212 2.30 10.52 4.05
N GLY A 213 2.66 11.16 2.94
CA GLY A 213 3.40 10.60 1.82
C GLY A 213 3.99 11.70 0.96
N HIS A 214 4.10 11.47 -0.35
CA HIS A 214 4.71 12.43 -1.26
C HIS A 214 3.88 13.72 -1.41
N ILE A 215 2.55 13.62 -1.40
CA ILE A 215 1.68 14.81 -1.42
C ILE A 215 1.59 15.34 0.00
N THR A 216 1.95 16.62 0.19
CA THR A 216 2.01 17.26 1.51
C THR A 216 0.66 17.76 1.99
N LEU A 217 0.55 18.07 3.29
CA LEU A 217 -0.65 18.64 3.90
C LEU A 217 -1.02 19.98 3.24
N GLU A 218 -0.03 20.85 3.02
CA GLU A 218 -0.22 22.17 2.41
C GLU A 218 -0.70 22.08 0.95
N GLU A 219 -0.25 21.06 0.21
CA GLU A 219 -0.73 20.80 -1.15
C GLU A 219 -2.19 20.35 -1.16
N LEU A 220 -2.58 19.47 -0.21
CA LEU A 220 -3.97 19.03 -0.04
C LEU A 220 -4.89 20.19 0.31
N GLU A 221 -4.53 21.02 1.30
CA GLU A 221 -5.28 22.20 1.70
C GLU A 221 -5.43 23.23 0.57
N ARG A 222 -4.36 23.45 -0.19
CA ARG A 222 -4.39 24.33 -1.37
C ARG A 222 -5.34 23.81 -2.44
N ALA A 223 -5.36 22.51 -2.70
CA ALA A 223 -6.23 21.91 -3.71
C ALA A 223 -7.71 21.92 -3.29
N LEU A 224 -7.97 21.74 -2.00
CA LEU A 224 -9.33 21.74 -1.43
C LEU A 224 -9.87 23.14 -1.14
N GLY A 225 -9.00 24.12 -0.89
CA GLY A 225 -9.38 25.45 -0.44
C GLY A 225 -9.91 25.48 1.00
N GLU A 226 -9.64 24.44 1.79
CA GLU A 226 -10.06 24.30 3.20
C GLU A 226 -8.99 23.59 4.03
N GLU A 227 -9.10 23.72 5.37
CA GLU A 227 -8.23 23.06 6.34
C GLU A 227 -8.42 21.54 6.31
N VAL A 228 -7.32 20.79 6.38
CA VAL A 228 -7.30 19.32 6.46
C VAL A 228 -6.90 18.90 7.86
N GLU A 229 -7.75 18.14 8.54
CA GLU A 229 -7.43 17.57 9.85
C GLU A 229 -6.34 16.51 9.73
N VAL A 230 -5.39 16.51 10.67
CA VAL A 230 -4.40 15.44 10.79
C VAL A 230 -4.91 14.41 11.79
N SER A 231 -5.03 13.16 11.36
CA SER A 231 -5.48 12.08 12.23
C SER A 231 -4.54 11.91 13.43
N LYS A 232 -5.10 11.84 14.63
CA LYS A 232 -4.33 11.58 15.85
C LYS A 232 -3.50 10.29 15.78
N ALA A 233 -3.94 9.32 14.99
CA ALA A 233 -3.20 8.07 14.75
C ALA A 233 -1.85 8.25 14.05
N ILE A 234 -1.58 9.41 13.45
CA ILE A 234 -0.27 9.74 12.88
C ILE A 234 0.72 10.12 13.99
N LEU A 235 0.24 10.83 15.01
CA LEU A 235 1.05 11.41 16.08
C LEU A 235 1.11 10.51 17.31
N GLU A 236 0.07 9.70 17.54
CA GLU A 236 -0.10 8.90 18.74
C GLU A 236 -0.34 7.43 18.41
N LYS A 237 0.08 6.54 19.32
CA LYS A 237 -0.22 5.12 19.20
C LYS A 237 -1.72 4.90 19.41
N LEU A 238 -2.38 4.24 18.45
CA LEU A 238 -3.80 3.92 18.60
C LEU A 238 -4.03 3.04 19.82
N PRO A 239 -5.10 3.29 20.62
CA PRO A 239 -5.50 2.42 21.70
C PRO A 239 -5.79 0.99 21.22
N GLU A 240 -5.62 0.01 22.11
CA GLU A 240 -6.00 -1.37 21.81
C GLU A 240 -7.51 -1.45 21.50
N GLY A 241 -7.89 -2.05 20.36
CA GLY A 241 -9.29 -2.13 19.90
C GLY A 241 -9.78 -0.95 19.04
N ALA A 242 -8.95 0.05 18.75
CA ALA A 242 -9.34 1.16 17.87
C ALA A 242 -9.64 0.67 16.44
N VAL A 243 -10.66 1.27 15.82
CA VAL A 243 -11.04 0.99 14.44
C VAL A 243 -9.99 1.59 13.50
N VAL A 244 -9.41 0.73 12.66
CA VAL A 244 -8.40 1.12 11.68
C VAL A 244 -9.08 1.59 10.40
N ARG A 245 -8.99 2.88 10.11
CA ARG A 245 -9.64 3.52 8.96
C ARG A 245 -8.77 3.61 7.71
N SER A 246 -7.47 3.34 7.83
CA SER A 246 -6.50 3.41 6.72
C SER A 246 -5.40 2.38 6.88
N PRO A 247 -4.83 1.85 5.78
CA PRO A 247 -3.60 1.06 5.81
C PRO A 247 -2.47 1.82 6.50
N GLY A 248 -1.69 1.13 7.35
CA GLY A 248 -0.54 1.73 8.03
C GLY A 248 -0.81 2.27 9.44
N MET A 249 -2.06 2.33 9.92
CA MET A 249 -2.39 2.92 11.23
C MET A 249 -2.22 1.96 12.43
N LYS A 250 -2.33 0.64 12.24
CA LYS A 250 -2.43 -0.31 13.37
C LYS A 250 -1.11 -0.95 13.77
N TYR A 251 -0.27 -1.24 12.81
CA TYR A 251 0.98 -1.97 13.05
C TYR A 251 2.17 -1.03 12.94
N LYS A 252 3.22 -1.32 13.72
CA LYS A 252 4.49 -0.62 13.59
C LYS A 252 5.05 -0.93 12.20
N HIS A 253 4.92 0.02 11.29
CA HIS A 253 5.50 -0.03 9.95
C HIS A 253 6.88 0.63 9.98
N TYR A 254 7.77 0.19 9.09
CA TYR A 254 9.08 0.83 8.85
C TYR A 254 9.99 0.90 10.08
N ALA A 255 9.89 -0.06 10.99
CA ALA A 255 10.80 -0.12 12.12
C ALA A 255 12.12 -0.77 11.68
N PRO A 256 13.19 -0.01 11.41
CA PRO A 256 14.50 -0.58 11.17
C PRO A 256 14.96 -1.35 12.41
N LYS A 257 15.84 -2.35 12.21
CA LYS A 257 16.46 -3.07 13.34
C LYS A 257 17.50 -2.21 14.05
N ALA A 258 18.07 -1.24 13.33
CA ALA A 258 19.03 -0.29 13.86
C ALA A 258 18.31 0.84 14.61
N ASP A 259 18.98 1.40 15.62
CA ASP A 259 18.54 2.61 16.27
C ASP A 259 18.65 3.78 15.28
N VAL A 260 17.59 4.59 15.21
CA VAL A 260 17.54 5.78 14.35
C VAL A 260 17.53 7.01 15.23
N THR A 261 18.51 7.87 15.04
CA THR A 261 18.61 9.17 15.73
C THR A 261 18.31 10.28 14.72
N LEU A 262 17.29 11.09 14.99
CA LEU A 262 17.00 12.29 14.23
C LEU A 262 17.85 13.44 14.80
N LEU A 263 18.68 14.03 13.95
CA LEU A 263 19.47 15.21 14.29
C LEU A 263 18.84 16.43 13.63
N GLU A 264 18.41 17.39 14.43
CA GLU A 264 17.90 18.66 13.95
C GLU A 264 18.97 19.74 14.11
N GLY A 265 19.23 20.51 13.05
CA GLY A 265 20.22 21.58 13.06
C GLY A 265 20.81 21.88 11.68
N SER A 266 21.79 22.81 11.62
CA SER A 266 22.51 23.09 10.39
C SER A 266 23.44 21.94 10.01
N PHE A 267 23.81 21.87 8.71
CA PHE A 267 24.78 20.88 8.21
C PHE A 267 26.12 20.94 8.95
N GLU A 268 26.59 22.14 9.35
CA GLU A 268 27.82 22.31 10.09
C GLU A 268 27.72 21.75 11.52
N GLN A 269 26.58 21.90 12.18
CA GLN A 269 26.32 21.28 13.49
C GLN A 269 26.28 19.75 13.39
N PHE A 270 25.63 19.22 12.35
CA PHE A 270 25.60 17.78 12.06
C PHE A 270 27.00 17.22 11.83
N LYS A 271 27.82 17.89 11.00
CA LYS A 271 29.20 17.50 10.72
C LYS A 271 30.10 17.52 11.98
N ALA A 272 29.96 18.53 12.81
CA ALA A 272 30.67 18.63 14.07
C ALA A 272 30.30 17.48 15.03
N CYS A 273 29.03 17.12 15.10
CA CYS A 273 28.55 16.01 15.92
C CYS A 273 29.11 14.64 15.45
N LEU A 274 29.13 14.39 14.13
CA LEU A 274 29.70 13.16 13.57
C LEU A 274 31.21 13.03 13.83
N LEU A 275 31.96 14.10 13.67
CA LEU A 275 33.41 14.11 13.93
C LEU A 275 33.72 13.84 15.40
N TYR A 276 32.95 14.44 16.31
CA TYR A 276 33.11 14.23 17.76
C TYR A 276 32.82 12.77 18.17
N THR A 277 31.81 12.14 17.57
CA THR A 277 31.45 10.74 17.88
C THR A 277 32.42 9.73 17.27
N SER A 278 33.10 10.05 16.15
CA SER A 278 34.13 9.17 15.56
C SER A 278 35.42 9.19 16.36
N ASP A 279 35.85 10.34 16.86
CA ASP A 279 37.06 10.48 17.68
C ASP A 279 36.91 9.82 19.08
N ALA A 280 35.69 9.73 19.62
CA ALA A 280 35.41 9.08 20.88
C ALA A 280 35.37 7.52 20.81
N ALA A 281 35.40 6.95 19.62
CA ALA A 281 35.39 5.51 19.41
C ALA A 281 36.82 4.92 19.30
N ASP A 282 37.85 5.74 19.22
CA ASP A 282 39.25 5.36 19.10
C ASP A 282 40.05 5.41 20.45
N ASP A 283 39.40 5.81 21.56
CA ASP A 283 39.89 5.75 22.93
C ASP A 283 39.22 4.58 23.72
#